data_14c9e7111ccc67566b84123af2e88c04
#
_entry.id   14c9e7111ccc67566b84123af2e88c04
#
_cell.length_a   1.000
_cell.length_b   1.000
_cell.length_c   1.000
_cell.angle_alpha   90.00
_cell.angle_beta   90.00
_cell.angle_gamma   90.00
#
_symmetry.space_group_name_H-M   'P 1'
#
loop_
_entity.id
_entity.type
_entity.pdbx_description
1 polymer ?
#
loop_
_entity_poly.entity_id
_entity_poly.type
_entity_poly.pdbx_seq_one_letter_code
_entity_poly.pdbx_strand_id
1 'polypeptide(L)'
;MNLPISQHLQIDKLSSVFSSTSATYKFYWFLAILELVEKDIFYIEKRKIFSRMISNSWYTVNYFQVSFGKQDLIQDAVRAIMNIENLKINENKNIINSVLEDSQKIETVKILNHFDKNVPHWFISSWFSGGRNDIYTHSQNFEHGALYHLQKDYIEINPIWITYLQSNSKILKDFCYWNLSIFLQKRNPNVPDISNKIFKTVTRNSLIKQTNEYWKFVFNELGTVDCIFTNKKLVFDEKKYALDHFVPHAFVSHDLIWNLIPIDKNFNSFKSNRLPLIDKYFDKFYTLHKTAFEIVKSYNSKNKYLEEYLSIFPDLDDSGWDYLRFKETIQPLITIASNNGFSYMKD
;
A
#
# COMPACT_ATOMS: atom_id res chain seq x y z
N MET A 1 -20.76 0.58 6.76
CA MET A 1 -21.05 0.56 5.31
C MET A 1 -22.05 -0.56 5.07
N ASN A 2 -23.20 -0.25 4.50
CA ASN A 2 -24.22 -1.26 4.21
C ASN A 2 -24.00 -1.79 2.80
N LEU A 3 -24.06 -3.12 2.66
CA LEU A 3 -24.00 -3.76 1.33
C LEU A 3 -25.36 -3.61 0.61
N PRO A 4 -25.40 -3.64 -0.73
CA PRO A 4 -26.65 -3.63 -1.49
C PRO A 4 -27.60 -4.73 -1.03
N ILE A 5 -28.86 -4.39 -0.85
CA ILE A 5 -29.89 -5.32 -0.34
C ILE A 5 -30.31 -6.28 -1.47
N SER A 6 -30.51 -7.54 -1.12
CA SER A 6 -31.13 -8.55 -1.95
C SER A 6 -32.15 -9.34 -1.12
N GLN A 7 -33.36 -9.53 -1.64
CA GLN A 7 -34.42 -10.25 -0.91
C GLN A 7 -34.18 -11.76 -0.81
N HIS A 8 -33.32 -12.29 -1.68
CA HIS A 8 -33.09 -13.74 -1.80
C HIS A 8 -31.74 -14.18 -1.22
N LEU A 9 -30.92 -13.26 -0.76
CA LEU A 9 -29.56 -13.53 -0.26
C LEU A 9 -29.42 -13.11 1.20
N GLN A 10 -28.63 -13.89 1.94
CA GLN A 10 -28.27 -13.59 3.32
C GLN A 10 -27.14 -12.55 3.38
N ILE A 11 -27.46 -11.29 2.99
CA ILE A 11 -26.48 -10.20 2.91
C ILE A 11 -25.90 -9.85 4.29
N ASP A 12 -26.67 -10.02 5.36
CA ASP A 12 -26.25 -9.87 6.74
C ASP A 12 -25.08 -10.81 7.09
N LYS A 13 -25.13 -12.06 6.61
CA LYS A 13 -24.03 -13.03 6.76
C LYS A 13 -22.78 -12.59 6.05
N LEU A 14 -22.90 -12.13 4.79
CA LEU A 14 -21.76 -11.59 4.03
C LEU A 14 -21.20 -10.33 4.69
N SER A 15 -22.03 -9.41 5.15
CA SER A 15 -21.59 -8.18 5.82
C SER A 15 -20.85 -8.44 7.13
N SER A 16 -21.17 -9.53 7.81
CA SER A 16 -20.57 -9.92 9.09
C SER A 16 -19.24 -10.67 8.99
N VAL A 17 -18.81 -11.07 7.77
CA VAL A 17 -17.59 -11.90 7.55
C VAL A 17 -16.34 -11.27 8.19
N PHE A 18 -16.24 -9.94 8.18
CA PHE A 18 -15.09 -9.21 8.72
C PHE A 18 -15.25 -8.76 10.18
N SER A 19 -16.38 -9.04 10.84
CA SER A 19 -16.63 -8.62 12.23
C SER A 19 -15.66 -9.26 13.23
N SER A 20 -15.16 -10.48 12.92
CA SER A 20 -14.15 -11.16 13.71
C SER A 20 -13.02 -11.61 12.81
N THR A 21 -11.91 -10.85 12.82
CA THR A 21 -10.72 -11.13 12.03
C THR A 21 -9.46 -10.98 12.87
N SER A 22 -8.61 -12.01 12.89
CA SER A 22 -7.30 -12.01 13.54
C SER A 22 -6.14 -11.74 12.59
N ALA A 23 -6.34 -12.00 11.28
CA ALA A 23 -5.36 -11.86 10.22
C ALA A 23 -6.01 -11.33 8.93
N THR A 24 -5.20 -10.90 7.95
CA THR A 24 -5.70 -10.31 6.69
C THR A 24 -6.30 -11.34 5.72
N TYR A 25 -6.26 -12.61 6.03
CA TYR A 25 -6.62 -13.71 5.13
C TYR A 25 -8.00 -13.57 4.50
N LYS A 26 -9.05 -13.28 5.30
CA LYS A 26 -10.43 -13.17 4.82
C LYS A 26 -10.58 -12.05 3.79
N PHE A 27 -9.85 -10.94 3.95
CA PHE A 27 -9.91 -9.81 3.02
C PHE A 27 -9.32 -10.20 1.66
N TYR A 28 -8.10 -10.73 1.64
CA TYR A 28 -7.44 -11.12 0.40
C TYR A 28 -8.09 -12.32 -0.28
N TRP A 29 -8.68 -13.23 0.48
CA TRP A 29 -9.51 -14.31 -0.02
C TRP A 29 -10.73 -13.78 -0.78
N PHE A 30 -11.47 -12.86 -0.17
CA PHE A 30 -12.67 -12.30 -0.79
C PHE A 30 -12.35 -11.47 -2.04
N LEU A 31 -11.31 -10.65 -1.99
CA LEU A 31 -10.82 -9.91 -3.16
C LEU A 31 -10.46 -10.86 -4.31
N ALA A 32 -9.79 -11.96 -4.02
CA ALA A 32 -9.43 -12.96 -5.02
C ALA A 32 -10.65 -13.65 -5.64
N ILE A 33 -11.66 -13.98 -4.83
CA ILE A 33 -12.94 -14.52 -5.33
C ILE A 33 -13.63 -13.52 -6.26
N LEU A 34 -13.77 -12.26 -5.84
CA LEU A 34 -14.41 -11.23 -6.65
C LEU A 34 -13.72 -11.03 -8.01
N GLU A 35 -12.38 -11.05 -8.04
CA GLU A 35 -11.62 -10.95 -9.29
C GLU A 35 -11.81 -12.13 -10.24
N LEU A 36 -12.07 -13.33 -9.71
CA LEU A 36 -12.32 -14.52 -10.53
C LEU A 36 -13.76 -14.57 -11.02
N VAL A 37 -14.71 -14.20 -10.16
CA VAL A 37 -16.13 -14.11 -10.52
C VAL A 37 -16.39 -13.06 -11.60
N GLU A 38 -15.68 -11.93 -11.58
CA GLU A 38 -15.71 -10.93 -12.67
C GLU A 38 -15.26 -11.48 -14.04
N LYS A 39 -14.49 -12.59 -14.03
CA LYS A 39 -14.02 -13.29 -15.23
C LYS A 39 -14.87 -14.51 -15.58
N ASP A 40 -16.07 -14.61 -15.03
CA ASP A 40 -16.99 -15.73 -15.21
C ASP A 40 -16.44 -17.09 -14.74
N ILE A 41 -15.52 -17.07 -13.75
CA ILE A 41 -14.95 -18.27 -13.17
C ILE A 41 -15.67 -18.57 -11.85
N PHE A 42 -16.52 -19.59 -11.82
CA PHE A 42 -17.35 -19.94 -10.67
C PHE A 42 -16.93 -21.25 -10.01
N TYR A 43 -16.22 -22.10 -10.74
CA TYR A 43 -15.51 -23.27 -10.24
C TYR A 43 -14.05 -22.87 -10.11
N ILE A 44 -13.59 -22.64 -8.88
CA ILE A 44 -12.35 -21.95 -8.62
C ILE A 44 -11.38 -22.84 -7.85
N GLU A 45 -10.29 -23.26 -8.48
CA GLU A 45 -9.19 -23.92 -7.79
C GLU A 45 -8.62 -23.03 -6.67
N LYS A 46 -8.46 -23.60 -5.47
CA LYS A 46 -7.93 -22.85 -4.32
C LYS A 46 -6.56 -22.23 -4.58
N ARG A 47 -5.74 -22.92 -5.38
CA ARG A 47 -4.43 -22.40 -5.78
C ARG A 47 -4.53 -21.06 -6.51
N LYS A 48 -5.51 -20.88 -7.39
CA LYS A 48 -5.77 -19.60 -8.07
C LYS A 48 -6.15 -18.49 -7.10
N ILE A 49 -6.89 -18.85 -6.04
CA ILE A 49 -7.25 -17.87 -5.00
C ILE A 49 -6.02 -17.52 -4.17
N PHE A 50 -5.25 -18.53 -3.70
CA PHE A 50 -4.05 -18.30 -2.90
C PHE A 50 -3.00 -17.46 -3.65
N SER A 51 -2.82 -17.71 -4.95
CA SER A 51 -1.93 -16.89 -5.80
C SER A 51 -2.38 -15.42 -5.83
N ARG A 52 -3.69 -15.17 -5.95
CA ARG A 52 -4.25 -13.81 -5.91
C ARG A 52 -4.18 -13.17 -4.53
N MET A 53 -4.29 -13.93 -3.46
CA MET A 53 -4.06 -13.39 -2.10
C MET A 53 -2.65 -12.82 -1.98
N ILE A 54 -1.65 -13.54 -2.48
CA ILE A 54 -0.25 -13.09 -2.51
C ILE A 54 -0.10 -11.87 -3.42
N SER A 55 -0.59 -11.91 -4.65
CA SER A 55 -0.42 -10.80 -5.59
C SER A 55 -1.17 -9.53 -5.17
N ASN A 56 -2.32 -9.66 -4.51
CA ASN A 56 -3.09 -8.53 -3.97
C ASN A 56 -2.39 -7.85 -2.79
N SER A 57 -1.62 -8.59 -2.00
CA SER A 57 -0.86 -8.07 -0.87
C SER A 57 0.58 -7.67 -1.22
N TRP A 58 1.01 -7.90 -2.46
CA TRP A 58 2.41 -7.80 -2.89
C TRP A 58 3.05 -6.45 -2.62
N TYR A 59 2.43 -5.38 -3.12
CA TYR A 59 2.98 -4.03 -2.95
C TYR A 59 2.84 -3.50 -1.53
N THR A 60 1.74 -3.84 -0.87
CA THR A 60 1.50 -3.48 0.53
C THR A 60 2.64 -3.98 1.42
N VAL A 61 3.09 -5.22 1.18
CA VAL A 61 4.18 -5.84 1.95
C VAL A 61 5.56 -5.41 1.45
N ASN A 62 5.86 -5.58 0.15
CA ASN A 62 7.22 -5.45 -0.37
C ASN A 62 7.64 -4.00 -0.65
N TYR A 63 6.71 -3.16 -1.09
CA TYR A 63 7.01 -1.78 -1.46
C TYR A 63 6.68 -0.80 -0.34
N PHE A 64 5.46 -0.85 0.18
CA PHE A 64 5.00 0.06 1.24
C PHE A 64 5.41 -0.40 2.65
N GLN A 65 5.85 -1.62 2.80
CA GLN A 65 6.34 -2.22 4.05
C GLN A 65 5.35 -2.09 5.22
N VAL A 66 4.05 -2.19 4.91
CA VAL A 66 2.99 -2.18 5.93
C VAL A 66 3.02 -3.48 6.72
N SER A 67 3.00 -3.39 8.04
CA SER A 67 2.97 -4.57 8.91
C SER A 67 1.56 -5.16 8.98
N PHE A 68 1.43 -6.47 8.77
CA PHE A 68 0.17 -7.20 8.97
C PHE A 68 0.04 -7.74 10.40
N GLY A 69 1.11 -7.63 11.18
CA GLY A 69 1.21 -8.16 12.53
C GLY A 69 1.85 -9.56 12.57
N LYS A 70 2.39 -9.94 13.74
CA LYS A 70 3.20 -11.18 13.91
C LYS A 70 2.45 -12.49 13.62
N GLN A 71 1.12 -12.51 13.72
CA GLN A 71 0.32 -13.73 13.51
C GLN A 71 -0.15 -13.88 12.06
N ASP A 72 0.08 -12.90 11.21
CA ASP A 72 -0.35 -12.91 9.83
C ASP A 72 0.77 -13.41 8.90
N LEU A 73 0.65 -14.66 8.47
CA LEU A 73 1.67 -15.31 7.65
C LEU A 73 1.66 -14.88 6.17
N ILE A 74 0.69 -14.08 5.70
CA ILE A 74 0.72 -13.53 4.33
C ILE A 74 1.97 -12.68 4.13
N GLN A 75 2.34 -11.88 5.12
CA GLN A 75 3.52 -11.04 5.05
C GLN A 75 4.80 -11.84 4.82
N ASP A 76 4.98 -12.91 5.60
CA ASP A 76 6.14 -13.79 5.48
C ASP A 76 6.09 -14.60 4.18
N ALA A 77 4.90 -15.06 3.78
CA ALA A 77 4.68 -15.76 2.52
C ALA A 77 5.07 -14.90 1.30
N VAL A 78 4.63 -13.63 1.27
CA VAL A 78 4.96 -12.68 0.19
C VAL A 78 6.46 -12.48 0.07
N ARG A 79 7.16 -12.26 1.20
CA ARG A 79 8.62 -12.07 1.22
C ARG A 79 9.38 -13.34 0.81
N ALA A 80 8.95 -14.49 1.30
CA ALA A 80 9.57 -15.76 0.95
C ALA A 80 9.39 -16.08 -0.54
N ILE A 81 8.17 -15.95 -1.06
CA ILE A 81 7.84 -16.18 -2.47
C ILE A 81 8.63 -15.24 -3.39
N MET A 82 8.78 -13.96 -3.02
CA MET A 82 9.58 -13.00 -3.79
C MET A 82 11.01 -13.55 -4.02
N ASN A 83 11.63 -14.11 -3.00
CA ASN A 83 12.98 -14.66 -3.08
C ASN A 83 12.99 -16.02 -3.82
N ILE A 84 12.06 -16.92 -3.50
CA ILE A 84 11.98 -18.28 -4.08
C ILE A 84 11.75 -18.19 -5.61
N GLU A 85 10.84 -17.33 -6.04
CA GLU A 85 10.46 -17.17 -7.45
C GLU A 85 11.28 -16.11 -8.18
N ASN A 86 12.21 -15.43 -7.49
CA ASN A 86 13.06 -14.36 -8.03
C ASN A 86 12.23 -13.23 -8.69
N LEU A 87 11.14 -12.85 -8.04
CA LEU A 87 10.24 -11.81 -8.51
C LEU A 87 10.71 -10.43 -8.03
N LYS A 88 10.43 -9.38 -8.82
CA LYS A 88 10.80 -8.00 -8.47
C LYS A 88 9.74 -7.39 -7.54
N ILE A 89 10.15 -6.40 -6.73
CA ILE A 89 9.23 -5.63 -5.88
C ILE A 89 8.10 -5.00 -6.70
N ASN A 90 8.42 -4.47 -7.88
CA ASN A 90 7.48 -3.81 -8.79
C ASN A 90 6.94 -4.74 -9.89
N GLU A 91 6.93 -6.05 -9.64
CA GLU A 91 6.45 -7.04 -10.61
C GLU A 91 4.96 -6.85 -10.92
N ASN A 92 4.57 -7.13 -12.15
CA ASN A 92 3.18 -7.05 -12.56
C ASN A 92 2.34 -8.14 -11.88
N LYS A 93 1.18 -7.76 -11.36
CA LYS A 93 0.25 -8.67 -10.67
C LYS A 93 -0.11 -9.92 -11.50
N ASN A 94 -0.31 -9.77 -12.81
CA ASN A 94 -0.66 -10.89 -13.68
C ASN A 94 0.52 -11.87 -13.81
N ILE A 95 1.76 -11.37 -13.86
CA ILE A 95 2.97 -12.20 -13.88
C ILE A 95 3.10 -12.95 -12.56
N ILE A 96 2.90 -12.26 -11.42
CA ILE A 96 2.92 -12.92 -10.11
C ILE A 96 1.90 -14.07 -10.06
N ASN A 97 0.66 -13.80 -10.50
CA ASN A 97 -0.40 -14.83 -10.51
C ASN A 97 0.00 -16.02 -11.37
N SER A 98 0.44 -15.81 -12.63
CA SER A 98 0.83 -16.89 -13.53
C SER A 98 1.98 -17.71 -12.94
N VAL A 99 3.04 -17.07 -12.46
CA VAL A 99 4.17 -17.76 -11.84
C VAL A 99 3.71 -18.62 -10.66
N LEU A 100 2.82 -18.14 -9.79
CA LEU A 100 2.37 -18.87 -8.62
C LEU A 100 1.37 -19.99 -8.97
N GLU A 101 0.52 -19.79 -9.99
CA GLU A 101 -0.40 -20.81 -10.46
C GLU A 101 0.35 -22.00 -11.08
N ASP A 102 1.46 -21.75 -11.77
CA ASP A 102 2.22 -22.76 -12.52
C ASP A 102 3.45 -23.30 -11.76
N SER A 103 3.89 -22.66 -10.66
CA SER A 103 5.10 -23.04 -9.94
C SER A 103 5.06 -24.49 -9.45
N GLN A 104 6.13 -25.24 -9.74
CA GLN A 104 6.37 -26.60 -9.24
C GLN A 104 7.36 -26.63 -8.06
N LYS A 105 7.84 -25.45 -7.61
CA LYS A 105 8.76 -25.38 -6.47
C LYS A 105 8.05 -25.80 -5.19
N ILE A 106 8.62 -26.79 -4.52
CA ILE A 106 8.02 -27.42 -3.33
C ILE A 106 7.72 -26.39 -2.24
N GLU A 107 8.64 -25.43 -2.03
CA GLU A 107 8.51 -24.37 -1.03
C GLU A 107 7.33 -23.45 -1.35
N THR A 108 7.19 -23.01 -2.60
CA THR A 108 6.06 -22.15 -3.05
C THR A 108 4.74 -22.91 -2.85
N VAL A 109 4.67 -24.17 -3.27
CA VAL A 109 3.47 -25.00 -3.11
C VAL A 109 3.10 -25.15 -1.62
N LYS A 110 4.07 -25.42 -0.75
CA LYS A 110 3.84 -25.52 0.70
C LYS A 110 3.32 -24.22 1.31
N ILE A 111 3.88 -23.07 0.90
CA ILE A 111 3.46 -21.74 1.38
C ILE A 111 2.00 -21.49 0.97
N LEU A 112 1.64 -21.68 -0.30
CA LEU A 112 0.28 -21.48 -0.77
C LEU A 112 -0.72 -22.41 -0.09
N ASN A 113 -0.41 -23.71 0.03
CA ASN A 113 -1.29 -24.69 0.67
C ASN A 113 -1.47 -24.44 2.17
N HIS A 114 -0.58 -23.67 2.81
CA HIS A 114 -0.76 -23.31 4.21
C HIS A 114 -2.05 -22.53 4.47
N PHE A 115 -2.49 -21.69 3.52
CA PHE A 115 -3.71 -20.91 3.64
C PHE A 115 -4.98 -21.78 3.70
N ASP A 116 -4.96 -22.98 3.14
CA ASP A 116 -6.10 -23.91 3.18
C ASP A 116 -6.50 -24.33 4.61
N LYS A 117 -5.57 -24.27 5.55
CA LYS A 117 -5.83 -24.66 6.95
C LYS A 117 -6.84 -23.73 7.64
N ASN A 118 -6.95 -22.49 7.20
CA ASN A 118 -7.71 -21.48 7.93
C ASN A 118 -8.77 -20.78 7.09
N VAL A 119 -8.40 -20.23 5.92
CA VAL A 119 -9.21 -19.23 5.24
C VAL A 119 -10.51 -19.77 4.65
N PRO A 120 -10.52 -20.87 3.88
CA PRO A 120 -11.70 -21.24 3.10
C PRO A 120 -12.95 -21.49 3.96
N HIS A 121 -12.79 -22.17 5.09
CA HIS A 121 -13.92 -22.48 5.97
C HIS A 121 -14.27 -21.34 6.91
N TRP A 122 -13.27 -20.62 7.46
CA TRP A 122 -13.56 -19.50 8.35
C TRP A 122 -14.17 -18.28 7.62
N PHE A 123 -14.01 -18.17 6.30
CA PHE A 123 -14.68 -17.13 5.54
C PHE A 123 -16.20 -17.33 5.53
N ILE A 124 -16.68 -18.56 5.30
CA ILE A 124 -18.12 -18.88 5.27
C ILE A 124 -18.67 -19.28 6.65
N SER A 125 -17.91 -19.16 7.71
CA SER A 125 -18.36 -19.51 9.07
C SER A 125 -19.58 -18.72 9.55
N SER A 126 -19.86 -17.56 8.96
CA SER A 126 -21.06 -16.78 9.29
C SER A 126 -22.37 -17.50 8.94
N TRP A 127 -22.33 -18.44 7.99
CA TRP A 127 -23.51 -19.21 7.58
C TRP A 127 -23.73 -20.48 8.39
N PHE A 128 -22.71 -20.93 9.13
CA PHE A 128 -22.73 -22.22 9.82
C PHE A 128 -22.35 -22.08 11.28
N SER A 129 -22.94 -22.95 12.11
CA SER A 129 -22.51 -23.18 13.48
C SER A 129 -21.55 -24.37 13.53
N GLY A 130 -20.66 -24.40 14.54
CA GLY A 130 -19.76 -25.52 14.77
C GLY A 130 -18.31 -25.28 14.36
N GLY A 131 -17.52 -26.34 14.36
CA GLY A 131 -16.09 -26.30 14.04
C GLY A 131 -15.80 -26.45 12.55
N ARG A 132 -14.50 -26.56 12.23
CA ARG A 132 -14.03 -26.70 10.86
C ARG A 132 -14.70 -27.85 10.09
N ASN A 133 -14.82 -29.02 10.71
CA ASN A 133 -15.40 -30.21 10.05
C ASN A 133 -16.89 -30.01 9.76
N ASP A 134 -17.61 -29.35 10.68
CA ASP A 134 -19.03 -29.09 10.51
C ASP A 134 -19.24 -28.10 9.34
N ILE A 135 -18.44 -27.06 9.26
CA ILE A 135 -18.47 -26.10 8.15
C ILE A 135 -18.18 -26.79 6.81
N TYR A 136 -17.17 -27.69 6.76
CA TYR A 136 -16.88 -28.47 5.57
C TYR A 136 -18.08 -29.32 5.14
N THR A 137 -18.67 -30.08 6.07
CA THR A 137 -19.79 -30.97 5.80
C THR A 137 -21.03 -30.19 5.34
N HIS A 138 -21.39 -29.15 6.08
CA HIS A 138 -22.59 -28.35 5.78
C HIS A 138 -22.44 -27.51 4.49
N SER A 139 -21.22 -27.08 4.15
CA SER A 139 -20.99 -26.32 2.91
C SER A 139 -21.15 -27.13 1.63
N GLN A 140 -21.23 -28.47 1.73
CA GLN A 140 -21.45 -29.34 0.57
C GLN A 140 -22.86 -29.20 -0.05
N ASN A 141 -23.77 -28.50 0.63
CA ASN A 141 -25.13 -28.27 0.16
C ASN A 141 -25.42 -26.77 0.05
N PHE A 142 -25.88 -26.32 -1.11
CA PHE A 142 -26.28 -24.94 -1.36
C PHE A 142 -27.58 -24.51 -0.66
N GLU A 143 -28.36 -25.42 -0.10
CA GLU A 143 -29.59 -25.12 0.64
C GLU A 143 -29.36 -24.14 1.81
N HIS A 144 -28.16 -24.15 2.40
CA HIS A 144 -27.80 -23.20 3.46
C HIS A 144 -27.59 -21.77 2.95
N GLY A 145 -27.63 -21.51 1.67
CA GLY A 145 -27.48 -20.19 1.09
C GLY A 145 -26.08 -19.58 1.25
N ALA A 146 -25.06 -20.40 1.61
CA ALA A 146 -23.68 -19.93 1.74
C ALA A 146 -23.10 -19.48 0.40
N LEU A 147 -22.06 -18.65 0.46
CA LEU A 147 -21.47 -18.05 -0.73
C LEU A 147 -20.88 -19.07 -1.71
N TYR A 148 -20.32 -20.16 -1.20
CA TYR A 148 -19.72 -21.23 -2.00
C TYR A 148 -19.77 -22.59 -1.30
N HIS A 149 -19.73 -23.67 -2.10
CA HIS A 149 -19.31 -25.00 -1.66
C HIS A 149 -17.81 -25.03 -1.42
N LEU A 150 -17.41 -25.69 -0.33
CA LEU A 150 -16.01 -25.87 0.00
C LEU A 150 -15.59 -27.32 -0.28
N GLN A 151 -14.80 -27.51 -1.33
CA GLN A 151 -14.22 -28.80 -1.70
C GLN A 151 -12.74 -28.88 -1.28
N LYS A 152 -12.13 -30.07 -1.43
CA LYS A 152 -10.73 -30.28 -1.07
C LYS A 152 -9.78 -29.34 -1.81
N ASP A 153 -9.89 -29.24 -3.13
CA ASP A 153 -8.94 -28.55 -3.99
C ASP A 153 -9.54 -27.29 -4.65
N TYR A 154 -10.85 -27.07 -4.54
CA TYR A 154 -11.56 -25.96 -5.15
C TYR A 154 -12.71 -25.45 -4.29
N ILE A 155 -13.28 -24.33 -4.70
CA ILE A 155 -14.59 -23.85 -4.26
C ILE A 155 -15.51 -23.72 -5.47
N GLU A 156 -16.80 -23.89 -5.27
CA GLU A 156 -17.81 -23.63 -6.29
C GLU A 156 -18.76 -22.55 -5.80
N ILE A 157 -18.84 -21.44 -6.54
CA ILE A 157 -19.69 -20.32 -6.16
C ILE A 157 -21.16 -20.75 -6.26
N ASN A 158 -21.92 -20.50 -5.22
CA ASN A 158 -23.33 -20.78 -5.20
C ASN A 158 -24.02 -19.95 -6.30
N PRO A 159 -24.77 -20.59 -7.22
CA PRO A 159 -25.40 -19.91 -8.37
C PRO A 159 -26.26 -18.70 -8.00
N ILE A 160 -26.93 -18.74 -6.82
CA ILE A 160 -27.77 -17.63 -6.37
C ILE A 160 -26.98 -16.34 -6.10
N TRP A 161 -25.67 -16.44 -5.81
CA TRP A 161 -24.79 -15.31 -5.54
C TRP A 161 -24.13 -14.71 -6.79
N ILE A 162 -24.06 -15.42 -7.92
CA ILE A 162 -23.26 -15.02 -9.08
C ILE A 162 -23.63 -13.62 -9.57
N THR A 163 -24.91 -13.40 -9.90
CA THR A 163 -25.39 -12.10 -10.39
C THR A 163 -25.13 -10.99 -9.38
N TYR A 164 -25.33 -11.26 -8.10
CA TYR A 164 -25.09 -10.27 -7.05
C TYR A 164 -23.63 -9.88 -6.95
N LEU A 165 -22.72 -10.87 -6.95
CA LEU A 165 -21.27 -10.65 -6.88
C LEU A 165 -20.77 -9.86 -8.10
N GLN A 166 -21.21 -10.20 -9.30
CA GLN A 166 -20.82 -9.52 -10.52
C GLN A 166 -21.36 -8.09 -10.59
N SER A 167 -22.65 -7.90 -10.37
CA SER A 167 -23.29 -6.58 -10.44
C SER A 167 -22.82 -5.61 -9.37
N ASN A 168 -22.40 -6.12 -8.21
CA ASN A 168 -21.96 -5.32 -7.07
C ASN A 168 -20.45 -5.41 -6.79
N SER A 169 -19.66 -5.99 -7.69
CA SER A 169 -18.26 -6.30 -7.45
C SER A 169 -17.46 -5.09 -6.97
N LYS A 170 -17.65 -3.92 -7.58
CA LYS A 170 -16.96 -2.69 -7.14
C LYS A 170 -17.29 -2.32 -5.68
N ILE A 171 -18.57 -2.30 -5.31
CA ILE A 171 -19.01 -1.98 -3.95
C ILE A 171 -18.49 -3.02 -2.96
N LEU A 172 -18.48 -4.30 -3.32
CA LEU A 172 -17.96 -5.38 -2.49
C LEU A 172 -16.44 -5.29 -2.30
N LYS A 173 -15.69 -4.91 -3.33
CA LYS A 173 -14.25 -4.62 -3.21
C LYS A 173 -14.00 -3.41 -2.31
N ASP A 174 -14.76 -2.32 -2.49
CA ASP A 174 -14.65 -1.12 -1.65
C ASP A 174 -14.97 -1.43 -0.19
N PHE A 175 -16.01 -2.25 0.07
CA PHE A 175 -16.32 -2.75 1.42
C PHE A 175 -15.17 -3.57 2.01
N CYS A 176 -14.55 -4.44 1.21
CA CYS A 176 -13.42 -5.25 1.64
C CYS A 176 -12.20 -4.36 1.95
N TYR A 177 -11.85 -3.42 1.08
CA TYR A 177 -10.73 -2.49 1.28
C TYR A 177 -10.94 -1.56 2.46
N TRP A 178 -12.17 -1.10 2.70
CA TRP A 178 -12.51 -0.31 3.88
C TRP A 178 -12.20 -1.07 5.18
N ASN A 179 -12.69 -2.30 5.30
CA ASN A 179 -12.44 -3.14 6.48
C ASN A 179 -10.96 -3.51 6.63
N LEU A 180 -10.27 -3.81 5.53
CA LEU A 180 -8.82 -4.08 5.50
C LEU A 180 -8.03 -2.82 5.95
N SER A 181 -8.43 -1.63 5.49
CA SER A 181 -7.80 -0.37 5.89
C SER A 181 -7.89 -0.14 7.39
N ILE A 182 -9.10 -0.29 7.97
CA ILE A 182 -9.31 -0.18 9.42
C ILE A 182 -8.46 -1.22 10.17
N PHE A 183 -8.45 -2.46 9.69
CA PHE A 183 -7.70 -3.55 10.30
C PHE A 183 -6.19 -3.28 10.31
N LEU A 184 -5.63 -2.82 9.21
CA LEU A 184 -4.21 -2.51 9.08
C LEU A 184 -3.84 -1.20 9.80
N GLN A 185 -4.70 -0.18 9.79
CA GLN A 185 -4.44 1.08 10.52
C GLN A 185 -4.28 0.84 12.02
N LYS A 186 -5.09 -0.05 12.61
CA LYS A 186 -4.94 -0.44 14.03
C LYS A 186 -3.58 -1.09 14.34
N ARG A 187 -2.96 -1.74 13.37
CA ARG A 187 -1.63 -2.38 13.50
C ARG A 187 -0.47 -1.45 13.13
N ASN A 188 -0.78 -0.39 12.42
CA ASN A 188 0.17 0.60 11.93
C ASN A 188 -0.31 2.03 12.31
N PRO A 189 -0.50 2.35 13.60
CA PRO A 189 -1.16 3.60 14.01
C PRO A 189 -0.43 4.85 13.53
N ASN A 190 0.89 4.77 13.36
CA ASN A 190 1.75 5.88 12.99
C ASN A 190 2.19 5.85 11.51
N VAL A 191 1.72 4.88 10.71
CA VAL A 191 2.02 4.83 9.28
C VAL A 191 0.97 5.64 8.55
N PRO A 192 1.37 6.68 7.78
CA PRO A 192 0.42 7.51 7.06
C PRO A 192 -0.20 6.76 5.89
N ASP A 193 -1.42 7.14 5.56
CA ASP A 193 -2.11 6.79 4.31
C ASP A 193 -2.20 5.28 4.00
N ILE A 194 -2.55 4.48 5.02
CA ILE A 194 -2.72 3.04 4.87
C ILE A 194 -3.70 2.70 3.73
N SER A 195 -4.78 3.47 3.59
CA SER A 195 -5.80 3.24 2.54
C SER A 195 -5.17 3.19 1.14
N ASN A 196 -4.33 4.17 0.80
CA ASN A 196 -3.67 4.18 -0.50
C ASN A 196 -2.63 3.06 -0.67
N LYS A 197 -2.03 2.57 0.41
CA LYS A 197 -1.00 1.51 0.37
C LYS A 197 -1.55 0.11 0.10
N ILE A 198 -2.86 -0.10 0.25
CA ILE A 198 -3.48 -1.41 0.05
C ILE A 198 -4.04 -1.64 -1.35
N PHE A 199 -4.34 -0.58 -2.11
CA PHE A 199 -4.91 -0.72 -3.45
C PHE A 199 -4.12 -0.01 -4.56
N LYS A 200 -3.20 0.89 -4.22
CA LYS A 200 -2.37 1.55 -5.24
C LYS A 200 -1.27 0.61 -5.75
N THR A 201 -1.07 0.66 -7.04
CA THR A 201 0.14 0.14 -7.69
C THR A 201 1.33 1.06 -7.43
N VAL A 202 2.55 0.59 -7.67
CA VAL A 202 3.81 1.34 -7.47
C VAL A 202 3.99 2.50 -8.49
N THR A 203 2.94 2.95 -9.15
CA THR A 203 3.00 4.07 -10.08
C THR A 203 3.17 5.39 -9.33
N ARG A 204 4.29 6.07 -9.60
CA ARG A 204 4.54 7.43 -9.10
C ARG A 204 3.91 8.45 -10.04
N ASN A 205 3.32 9.50 -9.48
CA ASN A 205 2.89 10.65 -10.25
C ASN A 205 4.10 11.39 -10.83
N SER A 206 3.88 12.08 -11.95
CA SER A 206 4.89 13.01 -12.47
C SER A 206 4.98 14.25 -11.56
N LEU A 207 6.20 14.61 -11.17
CA LEU A 207 6.49 15.79 -10.36
C LEU A 207 6.73 17.08 -11.19
N ILE A 208 6.35 17.06 -12.47
CA ILE A 208 6.53 18.20 -13.40
C ILE A 208 5.84 19.47 -12.90
N LYS A 209 4.67 19.33 -12.27
CA LYS A 209 3.95 20.49 -11.72
C LYS A 209 4.74 21.17 -10.58
N GLN A 210 5.21 20.38 -9.61
CA GLN A 210 6.04 20.88 -8.51
C GLN A 210 7.35 21.48 -9.03
N THR A 211 7.94 20.86 -10.06
CA THR A 211 9.12 21.40 -10.74
C THR A 211 8.84 22.76 -11.35
N ASN A 212 7.78 22.92 -12.15
CA ASN A 212 7.53 24.14 -12.93
C ASN A 212 6.85 25.25 -12.12
N GLU A 213 5.99 24.91 -11.18
CA GLU A 213 5.16 25.87 -10.43
C GLU A 213 5.76 26.25 -9.06
N TYR A 214 6.84 25.58 -8.63
CA TYR A 214 7.53 25.87 -7.38
C TYR A 214 9.06 25.95 -7.58
N TRP A 215 9.74 24.86 -7.87
CA TRP A 215 11.21 24.80 -7.92
C TRP A 215 11.81 25.67 -9.02
N LYS A 216 11.12 25.91 -10.13
CA LYS A 216 11.57 26.81 -11.19
C LYS A 216 11.83 28.25 -10.68
N PHE A 217 10.99 28.77 -9.78
CA PHE A 217 11.21 30.09 -9.17
C PHE A 217 12.49 30.13 -8.36
N VAL A 218 12.75 29.05 -7.59
CA VAL A 218 13.96 28.92 -6.76
C VAL A 218 15.22 28.89 -7.62
N PHE A 219 15.21 28.10 -8.70
CA PHE A 219 16.33 28.04 -9.64
C PHE A 219 16.55 29.36 -10.38
N ASN A 220 15.49 30.05 -10.76
CA ASN A 220 15.61 31.35 -11.44
C ASN A 220 16.24 32.41 -10.55
N GLU A 221 15.90 32.42 -9.26
CA GLU A 221 16.44 33.37 -8.29
C GLU A 221 17.90 33.07 -7.90
N LEU A 222 18.20 31.81 -7.62
CA LEU A 222 19.53 31.41 -7.13
C LEU A 222 20.53 31.08 -8.24
N GLY A 223 20.07 30.88 -9.47
CA GLY A 223 20.88 30.38 -10.59
C GLY A 223 21.25 28.90 -10.46
N THR A 224 21.64 28.45 -9.28
CA THR A 224 21.95 27.05 -8.96
C THR A 224 21.40 26.67 -7.58
N VAL A 225 21.08 25.39 -7.40
CA VAL A 225 20.69 24.80 -6.11
C VAL A 225 21.65 23.69 -5.76
N ASP A 226 22.16 23.68 -4.54
CA ASP A 226 23.08 22.62 -4.10
C ASP A 226 22.29 21.34 -3.74
N CYS A 227 22.70 20.20 -4.30
CA CYS A 227 22.18 18.90 -3.89
C CYS A 227 22.60 18.63 -2.44
N ILE A 228 21.63 18.50 -1.53
CA ILE A 228 21.90 18.32 -0.09
C ILE A 228 22.73 17.07 0.22
N PHE A 229 22.68 16.07 -0.65
CA PHE A 229 23.36 14.78 -0.45
C PHE A 229 24.78 14.77 -1.04
N THR A 230 24.99 15.37 -2.21
CA THR A 230 26.26 15.29 -2.95
C THR A 230 27.05 16.58 -2.98
N ASN A 231 26.47 17.69 -2.53
CA ASN A 231 27.00 19.08 -2.64
C ASN A 231 27.26 19.54 -4.08
N LYS A 232 26.76 18.82 -5.09
CA LYS A 232 26.85 19.25 -6.47
C LYS A 232 25.88 20.40 -6.73
N LYS A 233 26.34 21.40 -7.49
CA LYS A 233 25.49 22.48 -7.99
C LYS A 233 24.59 21.96 -9.10
N LEU A 234 23.29 22.08 -8.90
CA LEU A 234 22.26 21.70 -9.86
C LEU A 234 21.83 22.97 -10.62
N VAL A 235 21.60 22.83 -11.93
CA VAL A 235 21.02 23.88 -12.78
C VAL A 235 19.63 23.44 -13.20
N PHE A 236 18.76 24.38 -13.56
CA PHE A 236 17.41 24.07 -14.05
C PHE A 236 17.49 23.42 -15.45
N ASP A 237 17.77 22.13 -15.44
CA ASP A 237 17.83 21.27 -16.62
C ASP A 237 17.36 19.87 -16.21
N GLU A 238 16.19 19.45 -16.68
CA GLU A 238 15.54 18.18 -16.34
C GLU A 238 16.41 16.94 -16.64
N LYS A 239 17.44 17.10 -17.48
CA LYS A 239 18.42 16.02 -17.76
C LYS A 239 19.46 15.85 -16.66
N LYS A 240 19.70 16.89 -15.85
CA LYS A 240 20.82 16.94 -14.89
C LYS A 240 20.40 16.76 -13.43
N TYR A 241 19.15 17.04 -13.07
CA TYR A 241 18.64 16.80 -11.73
C TYR A 241 17.32 16.02 -11.76
N ALA A 242 16.91 15.52 -10.60
CA ALA A 242 15.60 14.95 -10.35
C ALA A 242 14.98 15.62 -9.12
N LEU A 243 13.66 15.72 -9.10
CA LEU A 243 12.93 16.03 -7.87
C LEU A 243 12.64 14.70 -7.16
N ASP A 244 13.02 14.59 -5.89
CA ASP A 244 12.82 13.38 -5.09
C ASP A 244 12.38 13.70 -3.68
N HIS A 245 11.83 12.71 -3.01
CA HIS A 245 11.31 12.79 -1.64
C HIS A 245 12.46 12.68 -0.62
N PHE A 246 12.51 13.55 0.37
CA PHE A 246 13.43 13.42 1.50
C PHE A 246 13.08 12.19 2.33
N VAL A 247 11.85 12.12 2.84
CA VAL A 247 11.27 10.89 3.41
C VAL A 247 10.65 10.10 2.26
N PRO A 248 11.03 8.82 2.06
CA PRO A 248 10.64 8.06 0.86
C PRO A 248 9.14 8.07 0.57
N HIS A 249 8.77 8.26 -0.70
CA HIS A 249 7.37 8.20 -1.16
C HIS A 249 6.67 6.90 -0.73
N ALA A 250 7.37 5.78 -0.77
CA ALA A 250 6.83 4.48 -0.33
C ALA A 250 6.35 4.51 1.14
N PHE A 251 6.90 5.40 1.98
CA PHE A 251 6.44 5.58 3.34
C PHE A 251 5.34 6.64 3.46
N VAL A 252 5.53 7.85 2.88
CA VAL A 252 4.56 8.95 3.05
C VAL A 252 3.35 8.87 2.13
N SER A 253 3.50 8.29 0.93
CA SER A 253 2.46 8.09 -0.11
C SER A 253 1.83 9.38 -0.66
N HIS A 254 2.52 10.51 -0.56
CA HIS A 254 2.10 11.80 -1.09
C HIS A 254 3.27 12.57 -1.71
N ASP A 255 2.96 13.56 -2.56
CA ASP A 255 3.92 14.40 -3.30
C ASP A 255 3.91 15.85 -2.79
N LEU A 256 3.73 16.06 -1.47
CA LEU A 256 3.70 17.38 -0.87
C LEU A 256 5.07 18.05 -0.95
N ILE A 257 5.07 19.35 -1.26
CA ILE A 257 6.27 20.10 -1.59
C ILE A 257 7.32 20.14 -0.47
N TRP A 258 6.89 20.14 0.78
CA TRP A 258 7.78 20.15 1.95
C TRP A 258 8.68 18.92 2.06
N ASN A 259 8.35 17.84 1.34
CA ASN A 259 9.14 16.62 1.30
C ASN A 259 9.93 16.44 -0.01
N LEU A 260 9.77 17.35 -0.97
CA LEU A 260 10.37 17.27 -2.30
C LEU A 260 11.58 18.19 -2.43
N ILE A 261 12.70 17.63 -2.84
CA ILE A 261 13.96 18.38 -3.02
C ILE A 261 14.61 18.06 -4.37
N PRO A 262 15.28 19.04 -5.00
CA PRO A 262 16.14 18.79 -6.13
C PRO A 262 17.39 18.01 -5.71
N ILE A 263 17.68 16.93 -6.42
CA ILE A 263 18.87 16.09 -6.16
C ILE A 263 19.60 15.72 -7.45
N ASP A 264 20.87 15.35 -7.31
CA ASP A 264 21.65 14.76 -8.40
C ASP A 264 20.96 13.52 -8.96
N LYS A 265 20.74 13.47 -10.27
CA LYS A 265 19.99 12.40 -10.92
C LYS A 265 20.61 11.01 -10.73
N ASN A 266 21.93 10.94 -10.70
CA ASN A 266 22.63 9.66 -10.48
C ASN A 266 22.45 9.21 -9.01
N PHE A 267 22.50 10.16 -8.09
CA PHE A 267 22.28 9.89 -6.67
C PHE A 267 20.83 9.46 -6.38
N ASN A 268 19.85 9.96 -7.13
CA ASN A 268 18.45 9.55 -6.99
C ASN A 268 18.29 8.02 -7.12
N SER A 269 18.93 7.41 -8.12
CA SER A 269 18.90 5.96 -8.30
C SER A 269 19.56 5.21 -7.14
N PHE A 270 20.65 5.75 -6.58
CA PHE A 270 21.31 5.20 -5.39
C PHE A 270 20.44 5.35 -4.15
N LYS A 271 19.85 6.51 -3.91
CA LYS A 271 18.99 6.77 -2.75
C LYS A 271 17.77 5.85 -2.75
N SER A 272 17.05 5.74 -3.87
CA SER A 272 15.83 4.92 -3.98
C SER A 272 14.88 5.16 -2.78
N ASN A 273 14.42 4.12 -2.09
CA ASN A 273 13.57 4.21 -0.89
C ASN A 273 14.38 4.24 0.43
N ARG A 274 15.67 4.56 0.40
CA ARG A 274 16.48 4.65 1.63
C ARG A 274 16.22 5.93 2.37
N LEU A 275 16.31 5.83 3.71
CA LEU A 275 16.14 6.94 4.64
C LEU A 275 17.40 7.80 4.71
N PRO A 276 17.30 9.13 4.73
CA PRO A 276 18.43 10.01 5.00
C PRO A 276 18.82 9.94 6.48
N LEU A 277 20.12 10.12 6.75
CA LEU A 277 20.61 10.33 8.11
C LEU A 277 20.29 11.76 8.53
N ILE A 278 19.41 11.92 9.53
CA ILE A 278 18.94 13.23 9.99
C ILE A 278 20.10 14.13 10.39
N ASP A 279 21.01 13.64 11.22
CA ASP A 279 22.12 14.43 11.75
C ASP A 279 23.11 14.90 10.66
N LYS A 280 23.10 14.26 9.49
CA LYS A 280 23.97 14.61 8.36
C LYS A 280 23.34 15.56 7.36
N TYR A 281 22.03 15.43 7.16
CA TYR A 281 21.37 16.10 6.02
C TYR A 281 20.28 17.09 6.43
N PHE A 282 19.80 17.07 7.67
CA PHE A 282 18.65 17.88 8.06
C PHE A 282 18.92 19.38 8.00
N ASP A 283 20.08 19.86 8.39
CA ASP A 283 20.44 21.29 8.36
C ASP A 283 20.33 21.85 6.93
N LYS A 284 20.85 21.08 5.95
CA LYS A 284 20.76 21.47 4.54
C LYS A 284 19.32 21.38 4.01
N PHE A 285 18.58 20.37 4.44
CA PHE A 285 17.18 20.20 4.09
C PHE A 285 16.33 21.37 4.61
N TYR A 286 16.48 21.73 5.87
CA TYR A 286 15.80 22.87 6.49
C TYR A 286 16.14 24.19 5.78
N THR A 287 17.43 24.47 5.59
CA THR A 287 17.90 25.70 4.94
C THR A 287 17.35 25.83 3.51
N LEU A 288 17.40 24.71 2.76
CA LEU A 288 16.88 24.68 1.39
C LEU A 288 15.37 25.00 1.34
N HIS A 289 14.58 24.34 2.21
CA HIS A 289 13.14 24.58 2.23
C HIS A 289 12.76 25.97 2.72
N LYS A 290 13.44 26.49 3.75
CA LYS A 290 13.24 27.89 4.20
C LYS A 290 13.51 28.88 3.08
N THR A 291 14.67 28.78 2.42
CA THR A 291 15.04 29.66 1.31
C THR A 291 14.06 29.52 0.14
N ALA A 292 13.68 28.29 -0.23
CA ALA A 292 12.74 28.07 -1.32
C ALA A 292 11.35 28.64 -1.02
N PHE A 293 10.86 28.48 0.20
CA PHE A 293 9.58 29.04 0.63
C PHE A 293 9.58 30.57 0.55
N GLU A 294 10.61 31.23 1.08
CA GLU A 294 10.74 32.69 1.06
C GLU A 294 10.79 33.23 -0.37
N ILE A 295 11.57 32.62 -1.25
CA ILE A 295 11.64 33.00 -2.66
C ILE A 295 10.25 32.84 -3.32
N VAL A 296 9.61 31.70 -3.22
CA VAL A 296 8.32 31.49 -3.88
C VAL A 296 7.25 32.41 -3.31
N LYS A 297 7.24 32.67 -1.99
CA LYS A 297 6.32 33.62 -1.34
C LYS A 297 6.52 35.04 -1.86
N SER A 298 7.76 35.45 -2.13
CA SER A 298 8.07 36.80 -2.70
C SER A 298 7.57 36.98 -4.13
N TYR A 299 7.64 35.92 -4.96
CA TYR A 299 7.14 35.92 -6.33
C TYR A 299 5.61 35.81 -6.40
N ASN A 300 5.02 34.97 -5.57
CA ASN A 300 3.58 34.70 -5.53
C ASN A 300 3.15 34.23 -4.15
N SER A 301 2.70 35.12 -3.29
CA SER A 301 2.24 34.80 -1.94
C SER A 301 0.99 33.88 -1.89
N LYS A 302 0.29 33.72 -3.01
CA LYS A 302 -0.87 32.82 -3.16
C LYS A 302 -0.51 31.50 -3.87
N ASN A 303 0.77 31.16 -3.97
CA ASN A 303 1.16 29.90 -4.56
C ASN A 303 0.64 28.74 -3.70
N LYS A 304 -0.16 27.84 -4.31
CA LYS A 304 -0.81 26.71 -3.61
C LYS A 304 0.15 25.78 -2.84
N TYR A 305 1.41 25.70 -3.29
CA TYR A 305 2.41 24.86 -2.62
C TYR A 305 2.90 25.44 -1.29
N LEU A 306 2.71 26.73 -1.04
CA LEU A 306 3.01 27.33 0.25
C LEU A 306 2.07 26.81 1.34
N GLU A 307 0.80 26.57 1.01
CA GLU A 307 -0.18 25.99 1.94
C GLU A 307 0.18 24.55 2.35
N GLU A 308 0.90 23.80 1.50
CA GLU A 308 1.30 22.43 1.82
C GLU A 308 2.24 22.34 3.03
N TYR A 309 3.02 23.41 3.30
CA TYR A 309 3.85 23.49 4.52
C TYR A 309 3.02 23.61 5.79
N LEU A 310 1.82 24.18 5.74
CA LEU A 310 0.94 24.29 6.91
C LEU A 310 0.47 22.91 7.42
N SER A 311 0.53 21.88 6.58
CA SER A 311 0.20 20.51 6.99
C SER A 311 1.19 19.92 8.01
N ILE A 312 2.43 20.42 8.02
CA ILE A 312 3.49 19.98 8.95
C ILE A 312 3.94 21.10 9.88
N PHE A 313 3.60 22.35 9.58
CA PHE A 313 4.01 23.53 10.30
C PHE A 313 2.85 24.55 10.34
N PRO A 314 1.79 24.28 11.11
CA PRO A 314 0.53 25.04 11.05
C PRO A 314 0.66 26.54 11.33
N ASP A 315 1.63 26.96 12.15
CA ASP A 315 1.82 28.36 12.55
C ASP A 315 2.92 29.06 11.74
N LEU A 316 3.32 28.52 10.59
CA LEU A 316 4.42 29.08 9.79
C LEU A 316 4.23 30.55 9.40
N ASP A 317 3.00 30.95 9.12
CA ASP A 317 2.68 32.34 8.75
C ASP A 317 2.78 33.31 9.94
N ASP A 318 2.51 32.83 11.16
CA ASP A 318 2.50 33.66 12.38
C ASP A 318 3.85 33.64 13.12
N SER A 319 4.45 32.45 13.29
CA SER A 319 5.66 32.24 14.08
C SER A 319 6.95 32.23 13.25
N GLY A 320 6.84 32.13 11.91
CA GLY A 320 7.97 31.99 11.02
C GLY A 320 8.64 30.60 11.11
N TRP A 321 9.80 30.47 10.45
CA TRP A 321 10.55 29.23 10.40
C TRP A 321 11.28 28.95 11.72
N ASP A 322 10.95 27.82 12.36
CA ASP A 322 11.61 27.27 13.56
C ASP A 322 12.30 25.94 13.23
N TYR A 323 13.60 25.89 13.41
CA TYR A 323 14.44 24.73 13.11
C TYR A 323 14.07 23.50 13.96
N LEU A 324 13.93 23.69 15.28
CA LEU A 324 13.65 22.59 16.20
C LEU A 324 12.29 22.00 15.92
N ARG A 325 11.28 22.85 15.77
CA ARG A 325 9.91 22.41 15.47
C ARG A 325 9.82 21.66 14.14
N PHE A 326 10.50 22.14 13.10
CA PHE A 326 10.54 21.45 11.82
C PHE A 326 11.23 20.07 11.94
N LYS A 327 12.33 20.01 12.71
CA LYS A 327 13.02 18.74 12.99
C LYS A 327 12.15 17.75 13.76
N GLU A 328 11.42 18.21 14.77
CA GLU A 328 10.49 17.41 15.57
C GLU A 328 9.31 16.86 14.75
N THR A 329 8.98 17.49 13.62
CA THR A 329 7.95 16.99 12.71
C THR A 329 8.51 15.94 11.74
N ILE A 330 9.71 16.14 11.19
CA ILE A 330 10.29 15.24 10.17
C ILE A 330 10.97 14.01 10.77
N GLN A 331 11.67 14.15 11.88
CA GLN A 331 12.43 13.05 12.50
C GLN A 331 11.53 11.85 12.90
N PRO A 332 10.32 12.02 13.47
CA PRO A 332 9.43 10.90 13.75
C PRO A 332 9.02 10.11 12.51
N LEU A 333 8.80 10.77 11.36
CA LEU A 333 8.49 10.09 10.11
C LEU A 333 9.61 9.13 9.69
N ILE A 334 10.86 9.56 9.80
CA ILE A 334 12.04 8.73 9.48
C ILE A 334 12.18 7.58 10.49
N THR A 335 11.98 7.84 11.77
CA THR A 335 12.06 6.81 12.82
C THR A 335 10.99 5.73 12.61
N ILE A 336 9.74 6.14 12.32
CA ILE A 336 8.65 5.22 12.07
C ILE A 336 8.90 4.41 10.79
N ALA A 337 9.39 5.06 9.73
CA ALA A 337 9.75 4.37 8.49
C ALA A 337 10.85 3.31 8.73
N SER A 338 11.87 3.65 9.51
CA SER A 338 12.93 2.70 9.90
C SER A 338 12.36 1.50 10.67
N ASN A 339 11.46 1.73 11.62
CA ASN A 339 10.78 0.67 12.38
C ASN A 339 9.93 -0.25 11.49
N ASN A 340 9.43 0.26 10.36
CA ASN A 340 8.71 -0.53 9.36
C ASN A 340 9.63 -1.26 8.37
N GLY A 341 10.96 -1.12 8.48
CA GLY A 341 11.92 -1.87 7.68
C GLY A 341 12.59 -1.08 6.55
N PHE A 342 12.33 0.23 6.43
CA PHE A 342 13.11 1.06 5.50
C PHE A 342 14.53 1.22 6.00
N SER A 343 15.52 0.90 5.15
CA SER A 343 16.93 1.00 5.51
C SER A 343 17.46 2.42 5.32
N TYR A 344 18.42 2.82 6.17
CA TYR A 344 19.17 4.06 5.98
C TYR A 344 20.12 3.97 4.78
N MET A 345 20.42 5.14 4.20
CA MET A 345 21.58 5.26 3.31
C MET A 345 22.83 4.88 4.06
N LYS A 346 23.70 4.13 3.39
CA LYS A 346 25.06 3.88 3.91
C LYS A 346 25.93 5.13 3.64
N ASP A 347 26.84 5.42 4.55
CA ASP A 347 27.85 6.48 4.39
C ASP A 347 28.73 6.26 3.18
#